data_072658cbd664c10c56aac8c1d2c74363
#
_entry.id   072658cbd664c10c56aac8c1d2c74363
#
_cell.length_a   1.000
_cell.length_b   1.000
_cell.length_c   1.000
_cell.angle_alpha   90.00
_cell.angle_beta   90.00
_cell.angle_gamma   90.00
#
_symmetry.space_group_name_H-M   'P 1'
#
loop_
_entity.id
_entity.type
_entity.pdbx_description
1 polymer ?
#
loop_
_entity_poly.entity_id
_entity_poly.type
_entity_poly.pdbx_seq_one_letter_code
_entity_poly.pdbx_strand_id
1 'polypeptide(L)'
;MNKEQNWDDLLHIHTTGRDDLKADQYHHPYEPTPYCVLERLAESGLIGGEDVVLDYGCGKGRVDFFLSHQTKARTVGIEYDERIYADALENQRTARATADFVLANAEHYEVPGDVTCCYFFNPFSVEILHKVMARIVESWYDCPREIMLFFYYPADEYIAYLMTVEELEFYDEIECDDLFTGDARERIVIFTLPDYGDEAEDFYGD
;
A
#
# COMPACT_ATOMS: atom_id res chain seq x y z
N MET A 1 -18.86 -19.70 7.84
CA MET A 1 -17.81 -18.90 8.48
C MET A 1 -17.42 -17.84 7.46
N ASN A 2 -17.30 -16.59 7.85
CA ASN A 2 -16.96 -15.48 6.94
C ASN A 2 -15.46 -15.61 6.55
N LYS A 3 -15.10 -15.49 5.27
CA LYS A 3 -13.70 -15.58 4.80
C LYS A 3 -12.78 -14.60 5.55
N GLU A 4 -13.29 -13.42 5.86
CA GLU A 4 -12.58 -12.38 6.60
C GLU A 4 -12.13 -12.87 8.00
N GLN A 5 -13.05 -13.49 8.75
CA GLN A 5 -12.74 -14.03 10.06
C GLN A 5 -11.77 -15.22 9.99
N ASN A 6 -11.85 -16.03 8.93
CA ASN A 6 -10.95 -17.17 8.77
C ASN A 6 -9.48 -16.76 8.61
N TRP A 7 -9.22 -15.66 7.88
CA TRP A 7 -7.86 -15.15 7.73
C TRP A 7 -7.34 -14.49 9.02
N ASP A 8 -8.17 -13.67 9.68
CA ASP A 8 -7.81 -13.07 10.98
C ASP A 8 -7.46 -14.18 11.99
N ASP A 9 -8.27 -15.25 12.07
CA ASP A 9 -8.02 -16.39 12.95
C ASP A 9 -6.74 -17.15 12.57
N LEU A 10 -6.48 -17.36 11.27
CA LEU A 10 -5.27 -18.04 10.78
C LEU A 10 -4.01 -17.25 11.10
N LEU A 11 -4.05 -15.93 10.89
CA LEU A 11 -2.94 -15.03 11.14
C LEU A 11 -2.80 -14.62 12.62
N HIS A 12 -3.80 -14.95 13.47
CA HIS A 12 -3.89 -14.55 14.88
C HIS A 12 -3.90 -13.02 15.06
N ILE A 13 -4.69 -12.33 14.26
CA ILE A 13 -4.87 -10.88 14.29
C ILE A 13 -6.35 -10.50 14.38
N HIS A 14 -6.62 -9.24 14.67
CA HIS A 14 -7.97 -8.69 14.75
C HIS A 14 -8.05 -7.40 13.93
N THR A 15 -8.44 -7.52 12.66
CA THR A 15 -8.47 -6.40 11.72
C THR A 15 -9.86 -6.06 11.21
N THR A 16 -10.88 -6.86 11.53
CA THR A 16 -12.26 -6.61 11.11
C THR A 16 -12.86 -5.38 11.78
N GLY A 17 -13.81 -4.76 11.09
CA GLY A 17 -14.55 -3.58 11.56
C GLY A 17 -14.11 -2.30 10.85
N ARG A 18 -14.93 -1.25 11.00
CA ARG A 18 -14.70 0.09 10.47
C ARG A 18 -14.56 1.07 11.66
N ASP A 19 -13.66 2.03 11.55
CA ASP A 19 -13.48 3.11 12.53
C ASP A 19 -13.51 4.47 11.84
N ASP A 20 -14.50 5.30 12.17
CA ASP A 20 -14.72 6.63 11.59
C ASP A 20 -14.30 7.76 12.55
N LEU A 21 -13.72 7.45 13.73
CA LEU A 21 -13.54 8.42 14.81
C LEU A 21 -12.59 9.59 14.48
N LYS A 22 -11.60 9.38 13.61
CA LYS A 22 -10.69 10.43 13.14
C LYS A 22 -10.80 10.70 11.65
N ALA A 23 -11.86 10.22 11.00
CA ALA A 23 -12.14 10.58 9.63
C ALA A 23 -12.44 12.10 9.53
N ASP A 24 -11.76 12.78 8.64
CA ASP A 24 -11.96 14.20 8.33
C ASP A 24 -11.91 14.42 6.81
N GLN A 25 -11.81 15.67 6.36
CA GLN A 25 -11.73 15.97 4.94
C GLN A 25 -10.42 15.52 4.27
N TYR A 26 -9.40 15.16 5.06
CA TYR A 26 -8.07 14.78 4.58
C TYR A 26 -7.72 13.31 4.85
N HIS A 27 -8.32 12.70 5.88
CA HIS A 27 -8.05 11.33 6.29
C HIS A 27 -9.33 10.51 6.23
N HIS A 28 -9.27 9.41 5.50
CA HIS A 28 -10.42 8.54 5.34
C HIS A 28 -10.59 7.60 6.55
N PRO A 29 -11.81 7.06 6.78
CA PRO A 29 -12.05 6.11 7.84
C PRO A 29 -11.21 4.85 7.68
N TYR A 30 -10.83 4.21 8.79
CA TYR A 30 -10.26 2.88 8.71
C TYR A 30 -11.29 1.90 8.13
N GLU A 31 -10.93 1.27 7.04
CA GLU A 31 -11.65 0.17 6.41
C GLU A 31 -10.61 -0.83 5.89
N PRO A 32 -10.65 -2.11 6.33
CA PRO A 32 -9.64 -3.07 5.92
C PRO A 32 -9.88 -3.56 4.49
N THR A 33 -8.83 -3.68 3.69
CA THR A 33 -8.88 -4.32 2.37
C THR A 33 -9.47 -5.74 2.50
N PRO A 34 -10.48 -6.11 1.68
CA PRO A 34 -11.03 -7.46 1.70
C PRO A 34 -9.96 -8.52 1.39
N TYR A 35 -9.96 -9.63 2.13
CA TYR A 35 -8.96 -10.69 1.91
C TYR A 35 -9.01 -11.30 0.51
N CYS A 36 -10.18 -11.37 -0.14
CA CYS A 36 -10.28 -11.86 -1.52
C CYS A 36 -9.51 -10.98 -2.53
N VAL A 37 -9.39 -9.67 -2.27
CA VAL A 37 -8.58 -8.75 -3.06
C VAL A 37 -7.10 -8.99 -2.80
N LEU A 38 -6.72 -9.15 -1.52
CA LEU A 38 -5.34 -9.46 -1.13
C LEU A 38 -4.88 -10.84 -1.66
N GLU A 39 -5.77 -11.85 -1.66
CA GLU A 39 -5.51 -13.15 -2.29
C GLU A 39 -5.16 -12.95 -3.77
N ARG A 40 -5.97 -12.18 -4.50
CA ARG A 40 -5.75 -11.90 -5.93
C ARG A 40 -4.44 -11.13 -6.17
N LEU A 41 -4.14 -10.13 -5.33
CA LEU A 41 -2.87 -9.41 -5.39
C LEU A 41 -1.67 -10.35 -5.16
N ALA A 42 -1.71 -11.20 -4.14
CA ALA A 42 -0.63 -12.15 -3.89
C ALA A 42 -0.48 -13.20 -5.00
N GLU A 43 -1.59 -13.64 -5.62
CA GLU A 43 -1.61 -14.59 -6.74
C GLU A 43 -1.09 -13.99 -8.05
N SER A 44 -1.06 -12.66 -8.19
CA SER A 44 -0.49 -12.00 -9.38
C SER A 44 1.01 -12.26 -9.55
N GLY A 45 1.71 -12.56 -8.45
CA GLY A 45 3.15 -12.77 -8.45
C GLY A 45 3.98 -11.48 -8.57
N LEU A 46 3.35 -10.30 -8.50
CA LEU A 46 4.02 -9.00 -8.60
C LEU A 46 4.74 -8.60 -7.30
N ILE A 47 4.43 -9.27 -6.19
CA ILE A 47 5.11 -9.07 -4.90
C ILE A 47 5.71 -10.40 -4.47
N GLY A 48 7.01 -10.44 -4.24
CA GLY A 48 7.76 -11.63 -3.86
C GLY A 48 8.59 -11.47 -2.58
N GLY A 49 9.36 -12.51 -2.23
CA GLY A 49 10.11 -12.57 -0.97
C GLY A 49 11.27 -11.58 -0.86
N GLU A 50 11.73 -11.02 -1.96
CA GLU A 50 12.81 -10.02 -1.98
C GLU A 50 12.28 -8.59 -1.87
N ASP A 51 10.94 -8.41 -1.97
CA ASP A 51 10.33 -7.10 -1.95
C ASP A 51 10.16 -6.54 -0.55
N VAL A 52 10.18 -5.23 -0.48
CA VAL A 52 9.84 -4.42 0.69
C VAL A 52 8.61 -3.60 0.37
N VAL A 53 7.49 -3.95 1.02
CA VAL A 53 6.20 -3.29 0.84
C VAL A 53 6.02 -2.22 1.91
N LEU A 54 5.72 -1.00 1.48
CA LEU A 54 5.33 0.11 2.34
C LEU A 54 3.81 0.32 2.22
N ASP A 55 3.06 0.06 3.29
CA ASP A 55 1.60 0.21 3.32
C ASP A 55 1.22 1.57 3.93
N TYR A 56 0.67 2.46 3.12
CA TYR A 56 0.26 3.79 3.52
C TYR A 56 -1.16 3.81 4.10
N GLY A 57 -1.27 4.11 5.39
CA GLY A 57 -2.53 4.01 6.12
C GLY A 57 -2.84 2.57 6.47
N CYS A 58 -1.86 1.85 6.99
CA CYS A 58 -1.92 0.40 7.24
C CYS A 58 -3.04 -0.02 8.21
N GLY A 59 -3.61 0.93 8.93
CA GLY A 59 -4.64 0.64 9.90
C GLY A 59 -4.16 -0.34 10.96
N LYS A 60 -4.85 -1.47 11.08
CA LYS A 60 -4.53 -2.54 12.03
C LYS A 60 -3.53 -3.58 11.46
N GLY A 61 -2.94 -3.31 10.28
CA GLY A 61 -1.89 -4.11 9.67
C GLY A 61 -2.36 -5.31 8.85
N ARG A 62 -3.64 -5.35 8.38
CA ARG A 62 -4.15 -6.49 7.62
C ARG A 62 -3.33 -6.81 6.39
N VAL A 63 -3.06 -5.80 5.57
CA VAL A 63 -2.30 -5.93 4.32
C VAL A 63 -0.90 -6.42 4.61
N ASP A 64 -0.24 -5.83 5.60
CA ASP A 64 1.12 -6.16 6.01
C ASP A 64 1.23 -7.62 6.43
N PHE A 65 0.42 -8.09 7.38
CA PHE A 65 0.48 -9.48 7.85
C PHE A 65 0.12 -10.47 6.76
N PHE A 66 -0.87 -10.14 5.92
CA PHE A 66 -1.29 -11.03 4.85
C PHE A 66 -0.21 -11.18 3.78
N LEU A 67 0.32 -10.07 3.26
CA LEU A 67 1.35 -10.10 2.22
C LEU A 67 2.64 -10.76 2.73
N SER A 68 3.11 -10.40 3.93
CA SER A 68 4.27 -11.06 4.54
C SER A 68 4.06 -12.57 4.68
N HIS A 69 2.83 -13.02 5.06
CA HIS A 69 2.53 -14.44 5.17
C HIS A 69 2.55 -15.15 3.81
N GLN A 70 1.92 -14.57 2.80
CA GLN A 70 1.71 -15.21 1.49
C GLN A 70 2.93 -15.10 0.58
N THR A 71 3.53 -13.93 0.47
CA THR A 71 4.59 -13.64 -0.51
C THR A 71 5.99 -13.73 0.07
N LYS A 72 6.11 -13.67 1.41
CA LYS A 72 7.36 -13.57 2.16
C LYS A 72 8.06 -12.20 2.03
N ALA A 73 7.41 -11.23 1.42
CA ALA A 73 7.88 -9.86 1.40
C ALA A 73 8.07 -9.31 2.82
N ARG A 74 9.01 -8.42 3.01
CA ARG A 74 9.09 -7.58 4.22
C ARG A 74 8.05 -6.48 4.10
N THR A 75 7.26 -6.25 5.14
CA THR A 75 6.21 -5.24 5.14
C THR A 75 6.42 -4.23 6.23
N VAL A 76 6.16 -2.96 5.94
CA VAL A 76 6.22 -1.83 6.86
C VAL A 76 4.96 -0.99 6.69
N GLY A 77 4.11 -0.96 7.70
CA GLY A 77 2.89 -0.16 7.71
C GLY A 77 3.09 1.21 8.34
N ILE A 78 2.61 2.27 7.69
CA ILE A 78 2.57 3.63 8.23
C ILE A 78 1.14 3.93 8.67
N GLU A 79 0.97 4.34 9.92
CA GLU A 79 -0.31 4.77 10.47
C GLU A 79 -0.16 6.12 11.19
N TYR A 80 -1.14 6.99 11.02
CA TYR A 80 -1.18 8.32 11.62
C TYR A 80 -1.96 8.36 12.94
N ASP A 81 -3.03 7.53 13.06
CA ASP A 81 -3.85 7.47 14.27
C ASP A 81 -3.20 6.57 15.33
N GLU A 82 -2.74 7.19 16.44
CA GLU A 82 -2.11 6.49 17.58
C GLU A 82 -2.95 5.32 18.12
N ARG A 83 -4.30 5.41 18.08
CA ARG A 83 -5.19 4.36 18.59
C ARG A 83 -5.19 3.15 17.66
N ILE A 84 -5.31 3.40 16.35
CA ILE A 84 -5.32 2.34 15.35
C ILE A 84 -3.92 1.72 15.26
N TYR A 85 -2.88 2.53 15.33
CA TYR A 85 -1.49 2.06 15.45
C TYR A 85 -1.28 1.15 16.67
N ALA A 86 -1.89 1.48 17.81
CA ALA A 86 -1.82 0.60 19.00
C ALA A 86 -2.48 -0.76 18.76
N ASP A 87 -3.58 -0.81 17.97
CA ASP A 87 -4.20 -2.08 17.55
C ASP A 87 -3.27 -2.88 16.62
N ALA A 88 -2.54 -2.22 15.69
CA ALA A 88 -1.54 -2.87 14.85
C ALA A 88 -0.40 -3.49 15.69
N LEU A 89 0.10 -2.78 16.70
CA LEU A 89 1.11 -3.30 17.62
C LEU A 89 0.58 -4.46 18.48
N GLU A 90 -0.69 -4.47 18.84
CA GLU A 90 -1.28 -5.61 19.56
C GLU A 90 -1.38 -6.82 18.64
N ASN A 91 -1.80 -6.63 17.39
CA ASN A 91 -1.77 -7.67 16.38
C ASN A 91 -0.34 -8.20 16.14
N GLN A 92 0.68 -7.32 16.09
CA GLN A 92 2.09 -7.72 15.91
C GLN A 92 2.56 -8.70 17.00
N ARG A 93 2.07 -8.58 18.24
CA ARG A 93 2.44 -9.48 19.34
C ARG A 93 1.86 -10.87 19.22
N THR A 94 0.73 -11.02 18.55
CA THR A 94 -0.01 -12.28 18.44
C THR A 94 0.10 -12.92 17.06
N ALA A 95 0.48 -12.14 16.04
CA ALA A 95 0.50 -12.55 14.66
C ALA A 95 1.46 -13.71 14.37
N ARG A 96 1.07 -14.54 13.40
CA ARG A 96 1.92 -15.62 12.83
C ARG A 96 2.75 -15.17 11.64
N ALA A 97 2.66 -13.92 11.26
CA ALA A 97 3.45 -13.27 10.22
C ALA A 97 4.20 -12.08 10.81
N THR A 98 5.30 -11.69 10.20
CA THR A 98 6.10 -10.55 10.63
C THR A 98 5.72 -9.32 9.85
N ALA A 99 5.50 -8.21 10.53
CA ALA A 99 5.29 -6.88 9.94
C ALA A 99 5.85 -5.83 10.88
N ASP A 100 6.38 -4.76 10.32
CA ASP A 100 6.84 -3.61 11.08
C ASP A 100 5.83 -2.48 10.95
N PHE A 101 5.68 -1.66 12.00
CA PHE A 101 4.76 -0.53 11.99
C PHE A 101 5.42 0.74 12.47
N VAL A 102 5.08 1.87 11.84
CA VAL A 102 5.60 3.20 12.16
C VAL A 102 4.43 4.15 12.39
N LEU A 103 4.40 4.79 13.56
CA LEU A 103 3.49 5.89 13.82
C LEU A 103 4.07 7.15 13.18
N ALA A 104 3.54 7.56 12.03
CA ALA A 104 4.05 8.71 11.30
C ALA A 104 2.97 9.37 10.43
N ASN A 105 3.19 10.66 10.15
CA ASN A 105 2.46 11.35 9.10
C ASN A 105 3.11 11.03 7.74
N ALA A 106 2.34 10.42 6.84
CA ALA A 106 2.78 10.02 5.51
C ALA A 106 3.40 11.16 4.68
N GLU A 107 2.92 12.40 4.85
CA GLU A 107 3.44 13.58 4.14
C GLU A 107 4.92 13.87 4.43
N HIS A 108 5.42 13.42 5.57
CA HIS A 108 6.76 13.72 6.08
C HIS A 108 7.62 12.47 6.24
N TYR A 109 7.09 11.32 5.89
CA TYR A 109 7.82 10.07 6.00
C TYR A 109 8.90 9.97 4.94
N GLU A 110 10.15 9.75 5.36
CA GLU A 110 11.28 9.50 4.48
C GLU A 110 11.23 8.03 4.03
N VAL A 111 11.05 7.82 2.72
CA VAL A 111 10.91 6.47 2.15
C VAL A 111 12.29 5.80 2.11
N PRO A 112 12.47 4.65 2.79
CA PRO A 112 13.74 3.93 2.74
C PRO A 112 14.14 3.50 1.33
N GLY A 113 15.44 3.54 1.04
CA GLY A 113 15.98 3.20 -0.28
C GLY A 113 15.87 1.72 -0.68
N ASP A 114 15.38 0.85 0.21
CA ASP A 114 15.12 -0.56 -0.06
C ASP A 114 13.64 -0.88 -0.32
N VAL A 115 12.74 0.11 -0.26
CA VAL A 115 11.32 -0.06 -0.59
C VAL A 115 11.16 -0.27 -2.08
N THR A 116 10.53 -1.39 -2.48
CA THR A 116 10.26 -1.76 -3.87
C THR A 116 8.78 -1.74 -4.22
N CYS A 117 7.90 -1.73 -3.21
CA CYS A 117 6.45 -1.70 -3.41
C CYS A 117 5.80 -0.70 -2.46
N CYS A 118 4.79 0.03 -2.94
CA CYS A 118 3.94 0.89 -2.12
C CYS A 118 2.48 0.48 -2.31
N TYR A 119 1.73 0.35 -1.22
CA TYR A 119 0.31 -0.01 -1.25
C TYR A 119 -0.57 1.12 -0.70
N PHE A 120 -1.73 1.33 -1.33
CA PHE A 120 -2.69 2.38 -0.98
C PHE A 120 -4.12 1.86 -1.10
N PHE A 121 -4.92 2.05 -0.07
CA PHE A 121 -6.38 1.90 -0.13
C PHE A 121 -7.05 3.22 0.26
N ASN A 122 -6.98 4.23 -0.62
CA ASN A 122 -7.53 5.59 -0.40
C ASN A 122 -7.29 6.10 1.03
N PRO A 123 -6.07 6.12 1.57
CA PRO A 123 -5.87 6.43 2.98
C PRO A 123 -6.09 7.92 3.31
N PHE A 124 -6.00 8.81 2.33
CA PHE A 124 -6.04 10.25 2.51
C PHE A 124 -6.50 10.99 1.24
N SER A 125 -6.60 12.31 1.31
CA SER A 125 -6.98 13.15 0.17
C SER A 125 -5.90 13.22 -0.92
N VAL A 126 -6.26 13.67 -2.13
CA VAL A 126 -5.31 13.84 -3.23
C VAL A 126 -4.21 14.85 -2.91
N GLU A 127 -4.48 15.88 -2.10
CA GLU A 127 -3.49 16.86 -1.67
C GLU A 127 -2.38 16.24 -0.81
N ILE A 128 -2.74 15.26 0.03
CA ILE A 128 -1.76 14.47 0.79
C ILE A 128 -1.02 13.54 -0.15
N LEU A 129 -1.72 12.88 -1.09
CA LEU A 129 -1.09 12.01 -2.09
C LEU A 129 0.00 12.73 -2.87
N HIS A 130 -0.19 14.00 -3.28
CA HIS A 130 0.84 14.80 -3.95
C HIS A 130 2.15 14.86 -3.15
N LYS A 131 2.05 15.05 -1.84
CA LYS A 131 3.22 15.14 -0.95
C LYS A 131 3.88 13.77 -0.75
N VAL A 132 3.06 12.73 -0.60
CA VAL A 132 3.54 11.35 -0.47
C VAL A 132 4.27 10.91 -1.74
N MET A 133 3.69 11.19 -2.92
CA MET A 133 4.33 10.89 -4.20
C MET A 133 5.66 11.62 -4.35
N ALA A 134 5.74 12.90 -3.94
CA ALA A 134 7.01 13.64 -3.96
C ALA A 134 8.09 12.95 -3.11
N ARG A 135 7.74 12.36 -1.93
CA ARG A 135 8.67 11.60 -1.11
C ARG A 135 9.11 10.28 -1.73
N ILE A 136 8.19 9.59 -2.40
CA ILE A 136 8.51 8.35 -3.10
C ILE A 136 9.45 8.63 -4.28
N VAL A 137 9.16 9.64 -5.08
CA VAL A 137 10.00 10.07 -6.20
C VAL A 137 11.37 10.56 -5.73
N GLU A 138 11.43 11.34 -4.63
CA GLU A 138 12.69 11.76 -3.99
C GLU A 138 13.57 10.54 -3.63
N SER A 139 12.99 9.54 -2.95
CA SER A 139 13.69 8.29 -2.60
C SER A 139 14.12 7.50 -3.82
N TRP A 140 13.33 7.54 -4.89
CA TRP A 140 13.69 6.88 -6.15
C TRP A 140 14.86 7.55 -6.85
N TYR A 141 14.95 8.90 -6.85
CA TYR A 141 16.11 9.63 -7.34
C TYR A 141 17.36 9.41 -6.49
N ASP A 142 17.21 9.36 -5.16
CA ASP A 142 18.33 9.16 -4.23
C ASP A 142 18.90 7.72 -4.29
N CYS A 143 18.03 6.75 -4.59
CA CYS A 143 18.39 5.34 -4.69
C CYS A 143 17.61 4.70 -5.85
N PRO A 144 18.11 4.80 -7.11
CA PRO A 144 17.43 4.29 -8.29
C PRO A 144 17.13 2.78 -8.20
N ARG A 145 15.89 2.42 -8.42
CA ARG A 145 15.35 1.06 -8.39
C ARG A 145 13.94 1.06 -8.96
N GLU A 146 13.45 -0.09 -9.39
CA GLU A 146 12.01 -0.20 -9.69
C GLU A 146 11.20 -0.08 -8.40
N ILE A 147 10.13 0.74 -8.42
CA ILE A 147 9.13 0.82 -7.36
C ILE A 147 7.75 0.62 -7.98
N MET A 148 7.05 -0.44 -7.57
CA MET A 148 5.66 -0.68 -7.96
C MET A 148 4.70 -0.04 -6.96
N LEU A 149 3.68 0.66 -7.47
CA LEU A 149 2.67 1.33 -6.66
C LEU A 149 1.30 0.72 -6.93
N PHE A 150 0.68 0.18 -5.90
CA PHE A 150 -0.60 -0.53 -5.94
C PHE A 150 -1.69 0.32 -5.32
N PHE A 151 -2.67 0.77 -6.09
CA PHE A 151 -3.80 1.57 -5.64
C PHE A 151 -5.08 0.74 -5.72
N TYR A 152 -5.53 0.22 -4.57
CA TYR A 152 -6.80 -0.48 -4.49
C TYR A 152 -7.96 0.50 -4.37
N TYR A 153 -9.02 0.26 -5.16
CA TYR A 153 -10.26 1.05 -5.18
C TYR A 153 -9.99 2.56 -5.32
N PRO A 154 -9.13 2.99 -6.26
CA PRO A 154 -8.67 4.37 -6.30
C PRO A 154 -9.82 5.34 -6.62
N ALA A 155 -9.82 6.51 -5.97
CA ALA A 155 -10.67 7.62 -6.35
C ALA A 155 -10.25 8.15 -7.73
N ASP A 156 -11.23 8.66 -8.51
CA ASP A 156 -10.96 9.20 -9.86
C ASP A 156 -9.91 10.32 -9.84
N GLU A 157 -9.91 11.14 -8.80
CA GLU A 157 -8.93 12.22 -8.61
C GLU A 157 -7.50 11.70 -8.37
N TYR A 158 -7.35 10.50 -7.75
CA TYR A 158 -6.05 9.83 -7.63
C TYR A 158 -5.51 9.47 -9.00
N ILE A 159 -6.32 8.78 -9.81
CA ILE A 159 -5.92 8.37 -11.15
C ILE A 159 -5.60 9.58 -12.02
N ALA A 160 -6.46 10.61 -11.98
CA ALA A 160 -6.24 11.85 -12.73
C ALA A 160 -4.90 12.51 -12.38
N TYR A 161 -4.55 12.53 -11.10
CA TYR A 161 -3.26 13.06 -10.65
C TYR A 161 -2.08 12.17 -11.08
N LEU A 162 -2.14 10.86 -10.78
CA LEU A 162 -1.04 9.92 -11.06
C LEU A 162 -0.67 9.91 -12.54
N MET A 163 -1.63 10.04 -13.44
CA MET A 163 -1.41 10.16 -14.89
C MET A 163 -0.69 11.46 -15.30
N THR A 164 -0.49 12.41 -14.38
CA THR A 164 0.26 13.66 -14.66
C THR A 164 1.68 13.65 -14.08
N VAL A 165 2.05 12.64 -13.32
CA VAL A 165 3.41 12.50 -12.75
C VAL A 165 4.32 11.93 -13.82
N GLU A 166 5.30 12.71 -14.24
CA GLU A 166 6.16 12.41 -15.41
C GLU A 166 7.01 11.14 -15.20
N GLU A 167 7.41 10.87 -13.96
CA GLU A 167 8.25 9.73 -13.59
C GLU A 167 7.47 8.41 -13.51
N LEU A 168 6.13 8.47 -13.44
CA LEU A 168 5.29 7.28 -13.32
C LEU A 168 4.88 6.73 -14.68
N GLU A 169 4.95 5.43 -14.79
CA GLU A 169 4.37 4.68 -15.91
C GLU A 169 3.18 3.84 -15.43
N PHE A 170 2.08 3.85 -16.19
CA PHE A 170 1.01 2.88 -15.97
C PHE A 170 1.54 1.49 -16.32
N TYR A 171 1.43 0.57 -15.36
CA TYR A 171 1.94 -0.79 -15.53
C TYR A 171 0.83 -1.76 -15.93
N ASP A 172 -0.20 -1.91 -15.08
CA ASP A 172 -1.29 -2.89 -15.28
C ASP A 172 -2.46 -2.57 -14.34
N GLU A 173 -3.51 -3.37 -14.44
CA GLU A 173 -4.67 -3.32 -13.56
C GLU A 173 -5.13 -4.74 -13.19
N ILE A 174 -5.40 -4.98 -11.91
CA ILE A 174 -5.98 -6.22 -11.41
C ILE A 174 -7.47 -5.98 -11.15
N GLU A 175 -8.33 -6.50 -12.03
CA GLU A 175 -9.78 -6.43 -11.86
C GLU A 175 -10.25 -7.27 -10.67
N CYS A 176 -11.15 -6.71 -9.86
CA CYS A 176 -11.74 -7.36 -8.68
C CYS A 176 -13.27 -7.26 -8.65
N ASP A 177 -13.92 -6.71 -9.67
CA ASP A 177 -15.36 -6.47 -9.77
C ASP A 177 -16.18 -7.76 -9.72
N ASP A 178 -15.63 -8.87 -10.19
CA ASP A 178 -16.23 -10.22 -10.12
C ASP A 178 -16.30 -10.76 -8.68
N LEU A 179 -15.52 -10.21 -7.74
CA LEU A 179 -15.56 -10.56 -6.32
C LEU A 179 -16.70 -9.85 -5.58
N PHE A 180 -17.28 -8.82 -6.20
CA PHE A 180 -18.31 -7.96 -5.62
C PHE A 180 -19.52 -7.82 -6.58
N THR A 181 -20.49 -6.99 -6.23
CA THR A 181 -21.73 -6.85 -7.02
C THR A 181 -21.63 -5.87 -8.20
N GLY A 182 -20.44 -5.75 -8.82
CA GLY A 182 -20.26 -5.01 -10.08
C GLY A 182 -19.93 -3.52 -9.93
N ASP A 183 -19.21 -3.13 -8.88
CA ASP A 183 -18.59 -1.80 -8.83
C ASP A 183 -17.27 -1.83 -9.61
N ALA A 184 -17.21 -1.11 -10.73
CA ALA A 184 -16.02 -1.04 -11.59
C ALA A 184 -14.78 -0.40 -10.93
N ARG A 185 -14.93 0.20 -9.74
CA ARG A 185 -13.79 0.69 -8.95
C ARG A 185 -13.13 -0.42 -8.14
N GLU A 186 -13.76 -1.58 -8.02
CA GLU A 186 -13.19 -2.76 -7.40
C GLU A 186 -12.05 -3.32 -8.26
N ARG A 187 -10.90 -2.66 -8.20
CA ARG A 187 -9.68 -3.00 -8.93
C ARG A 187 -8.46 -2.47 -8.20
N ILE A 188 -7.30 -3.02 -8.50
CA ILE A 188 -6.01 -2.48 -8.13
C ILE A 188 -5.38 -1.90 -9.39
N VAL A 189 -5.18 -0.59 -9.41
CA VAL A 189 -4.44 0.09 -10.50
C VAL A 189 -2.97 0.14 -10.12
N ILE A 190 -2.10 -0.23 -11.04
CA ILE A 190 -0.68 -0.39 -10.78
C ILE A 190 0.10 0.59 -11.65
N PHE A 191 0.95 1.36 -11.00
CA PHE A 191 1.96 2.21 -11.63
C PHE A 191 3.36 1.73 -11.25
N THR A 192 4.35 2.13 -12.02
CA THR A 192 5.75 1.88 -11.68
C THR A 192 6.60 3.14 -11.84
N LEU A 193 7.59 3.28 -10.97
CA LEU A 193 8.78 4.09 -11.20
C LEU A 193 9.82 3.10 -11.72
N PRO A 194 10.21 3.16 -13.01
CA PRO A 194 11.08 2.16 -13.60
C PRO A 194 12.52 2.27 -13.09
N ASP A 195 13.24 1.15 -13.11
CA ASP A 195 14.69 1.18 -12.94
C ASP A 195 15.35 1.43 -14.30
N TYR A 196 15.87 2.62 -14.50
CA TYR A 196 16.58 2.95 -15.75
C TYR A 196 18.02 2.39 -15.78
N GLY A 197 18.49 1.75 -14.70
CA GLY A 197 19.83 1.19 -14.62
C GLY A 197 20.94 2.19 -14.97
N ASP A 198 22.01 1.72 -15.61
CA ASP A 198 23.13 2.56 -16.04
C ASP A 198 22.81 3.48 -17.25
N GLU A 199 21.59 3.41 -17.81
CA GLU A 199 21.17 4.27 -18.95
C GLU A 199 20.88 5.72 -18.53
N ALA A 200 20.76 5.98 -17.22
CA ALA A 200 20.51 7.33 -16.69
C ALA A 200 21.70 8.31 -16.89
N GLU A 201 22.92 7.83 -17.11
CA GLU A 201 24.11 8.68 -17.34
C GLU A 201 24.07 9.40 -18.70
N ASP A 202 23.32 8.88 -19.69
CA ASP A 202 23.26 9.46 -21.04
C ASP A 202 22.19 10.58 -21.18
N PHE A 203 21.28 10.72 -20.23
CA PHE A 203 20.19 11.72 -20.29
C PHE A 203 20.53 13.09 -19.69
N TYR A 204 21.56 13.19 -18.87
CA TYR A 204 21.97 14.45 -18.19
C TYR A 204 23.34 14.97 -18.64
N GLY A 205 23.89 14.47 -19.73
CA GLY A 205 25.16 14.90 -20.29
C GLY A 205 24.97 15.78 -21.53
N ASP A 206 24.58 17.05 -21.36
CA ASP A 206 24.99 18.18 -22.22
C ASP A 206 24.71 19.52 -21.53
#